data_e65e5aeba2bc3ddbc5030edc62dccfb7
#
_entry.id   e65e5aeba2bc3ddbc5030edc62dccfb7
#
_cell.length_a   1.000
_cell.length_b   1.000
_cell.length_c   1.000
_cell.angle_alpha   90.00
_cell.angle_beta   90.00
_cell.angle_gamma   90.00
#
_symmetry.space_group_name_H-M   'P 1'
#
loop_
_entity.id
_entity.type
_entity.pdbx_description
1 polymer ?
#
loop_
_entity_poly.entity_id
_entity_poly.type
_entity_poly.pdbx_seq_one_letter_code
_entity_poly.pdbx_strand_id
1 'polypeptide(L)'
;MAKATGAEVIQFFLGDPQGWGAPTFPGGDAARLRAALSEAGLEVFIHAPYGINVASANNRIRIPSRKLLSQQLHAAAAVGAKGLIVHGGHVTGGIDAAEGYTNWRKAIERIERPVPLLIENTAGGDHAMARGLGALQRLWDTIGDLSADDGTGAGQIGFCLDTCHAFASGEDLDGIVDRVKAITGRIDLVHCNNSRDEFASGRDRHAPIESGTIDPAQLLDVVRAAGAPAVSETPDPAADITWLRAHLGAG
;
A
#
# COMPACT_ATOMS: atom_id res chain seq x y z
N MET A 1 -9.35 12.84 15.81
CA MET A 1 -9.94 11.53 15.54
C MET A 1 -8.97 10.40 15.92
N ALA A 2 -7.79 10.25 15.34
CA ALA A 2 -6.84 9.17 15.65
C ALA A 2 -6.53 8.98 17.16
N LYS A 3 -6.23 10.03 17.90
CA LYS A 3 -6.02 9.94 19.37
C LYS A 3 -7.23 9.41 20.14
N ALA A 4 -8.45 9.69 19.68
CA ALA A 4 -9.68 9.25 20.35
C ALA A 4 -9.94 7.75 20.16
N THR A 5 -9.43 7.15 19.10
CA THR A 5 -9.51 5.71 18.83
C THR A 5 -8.33 4.93 19.40
N GLY A 6 -7.30 5.62 19.94
CA GLY A 6 -6.06 5.00 20.39
C GLY A 6 -5.17 4.53 19.23
N ALA A 7 -5.38 5.02 18.02
CA ALA A 7 -4.51 4.68 16.87
C ALA A 7 -3.08 5.17 17.11
N GLU A 8 -2.11 4.35 16.74
CA GLU A 8 -0.67 4.62 16.80
C GLU A 8 -0.10 4.90 15.41
N VAL A 9 -0.80 4.39 14.40
CA VAL A 9 -0.46 4.53 12.98
C VAL A 9 -1.63 5.15 12.24
N ILE A 10 -1.34 6.07 11.31
CA ILE A 10 -2.33 6.66 10.42
C ILE A 10 -1.85 6.66 8.98
N GLN A 11 -2.80 6.63 8.08
CA GLN A 11 -2.58 6.80 6.65
C GLN A 11 -3.50 7.88 6.09
N PHE A 12 -2.98 8.67 5.16
CA PHE A 12 -3.79 9.64 4.41
C PHE A 12 -3.15 9.99 3.06
N PHE A 13 -3.91 10.71 2.24
CA PHE A 13 -3.45 11.23 0.96
C PHE A 13 -2.95 12.67 1.11
N LEU A 14 -1.86 13.01 0.40
CA LEU A 14 -1.38 14.38 0.27
C LEU A 14 -2.03 15.05 -0.96
N GLY A 15 -3.32 15.34 -0.86
CA GLY A 15 -4.13 15.94 -1.91
C GLY A 15 -5.35 15.10 -2.30
N ASP A 16 -5.90 15.36 -3.47
CA ASP A 16 -7.02 14.58 -4.01
C ASP A 16 -6.57 13.18 -4.42
N PRO A 17 -7.16 12.10 -3.85
CA PRO A 17 -6.79 10.73 -4.17
C PRO A 17 -7.07 10.33 -5.63
N GLN A 18 -7.95 11.04 -6.33
CA GLN A 18 -8.24 10.84 -7.76
C GLN A 18 -7.55 11.87 -8.66
N GLY A 19 -6.86 12.83 -8.06
CA GLY A 19 -6.26 13.97 -8.75
C GLY A 19 -4.87 13.67 -9.33
N TRP A 20 -4.46 14.53 -10.27
CA TRP A 20 -3.11 14.58 -10.84
C TRP A 20 -2.32 15.81 -10.38
N GLY A 21 -2.83 16.51 -9.38
CA GLY A 21 -2.18 17.67 -8.79
C GLY A 21 -0.93 17.31 -7.99
N ALA A 22 -0.04 18.28 -7.83
CA ALA A 22 1.08 18.13 -6.90
C ALA A 22 0.57 17.90 -5.46
N PRO A 23 1.37 17.23 -4.61
CA PRO A 23 1.02 17.04 -3.21
C PRO A 23 0.72 18.35 -2.49
N THR A 24 -0.27 18.34 -1.62
CA THR A 24 -0.63 19.46 -0.76
C THR A 24 -0.57 19.03 0.71
N PHE A 25 -0.29 19.96 1.60
CA PHE A 25 -0.15 19.65 3.01
C PHE A 25 -1.33 20.23 3.80
N PRO A 26 -1.99 19.43 4.66
CA PRO A 26 -2.94 19.96 5.63
C PRO A 26 -2.31 21.09 6.46
N GLY A 27 -2.94 22.29 6.45
CA GLY A 27 -2.39 23.50 7.07
C GLY A 27 -1.31 24.22 6.26
N GLY A 28 -1.04 23.77 5.00
CA GLY A 28 -0.17 24.45 4.02
C GLY A 28 1.34 24.33 4.26
N ASP A 29 1.77 23.58 5.28
CA ASP A 29 3.18 23.47 5.66
C ASP A 29 3.54 22.05 6.12
N ALA A 30 4.48 21.42 5.41
CA ALA A 30 4.95 20.07 5.72
C ALA A 30 5.65 19.98 7.08
N ALA A 31 6.47 20.97 7.43
CA ALA A 31 7.21 20.96 8.69
C ALA A 31 6.26 21.08 9.90
N ARG A 32 5.23 21.90 9.77
CA ARG A 32 4.19 22.05 10.79
C ARG A 32 3.38 20.76 10.95
N LEU A 33 3.01 20.12 9.84
CA LEU A 33 2.34 18.82 9.87
C LEU A 33 3.20 17.76 10.53
N ARG A 34 4.46 17.66 10.14
CA ARG A 34 5.43 16.73 10.74
C ARG A 34 5.56 16.93 12.25
N ALA A 35 5.68 18.19 12.71
CA ALA A 35 5.76 18.50 14.13
C ALA A 35 4.51 18.04 14.89
N ALA A 36 3.33 18.33 14.35
CA ALA A 36 2.04 17.95 14.96
C ALA A 36 1.87 16.41 15.05
N LEU A 37 2.31 15.67 14.03
CA LEU A 37 2.27 14.20 14.01
C LEU A 37 3.24 13.62 15.04
N SER A 38 4.45 14.14 15.12
CA SER A 38 5.46 13.75 16.11
C SER A 38 4.99 14.03 17.54
N GLU A 39 4.43 15.22 17.81
CA GLU A 39 3.86 15.56 19.11
C GLU A 39 2.68 14.64 19.48
N ALA A 40 1.93 14.21 18.48
CA ALA A 40 0.83 13.27 18.67
C ALA A 40 1.32 11.82 18.94
N GLY A 41 2.60 11.51 18.73
CA GLY A 41 3.14 10.15 18.81
C GLY A 41 2.60 9.21 17.72
N LEU A 42 2.24 9.76 16.54
CA LEU A 42 1.65 9.00 15.44
C LEU A 42 2.70 8.65 14.39
N GLU A 43 2.81 7.40 14.04
CA GLU A 43 3.48 6.97 12.81
C GLU A 43 2.59 7.23 11.60
N VAL A 44 3.19 7.62 10.49
CA VAL A 44 2.46 8.07 9.31
C VAL A 44 2.91 7.32 8.08
N PHE A 45 1.93 6.83 7.33
CA PHE A 45 2.10 6.38 5.95
C PHE A 45 1.30 7.29 5.02
N ILE A 46 1.83 7.49 3.82
CA ILE A 46 1.13 8.27 2.79
C ILE A 46 0.71 7.32 1.68
N HIS A 47 -0.54 7.42 1.26
CA HIS A 47 -1.00 6.70 0.09
C HIS A 47 -0.91 7.61 -1.15
N ALA A 48 -0.35 7.09 -2.22
CA ALA A 48 -0.27 7.80 -3.50
C ALA A 48 -1.65 7.85 -4.19
N PRO A 49 -1.94 8.87 -5.00
CA PRO A 49 -3.18 8.95 -5.76
C PRO A 49 -3.43 7.71 -6.62
N TYR A 50 -4.68 7.24 -6.67
CA TYR A 50 -5.07 6.01 -7.38
C TYR A 50 -4.79 6.04 -8.89
N GLY A 51 -4.73 7.23 -9.49
CA GLY A 51 -4.44 7.39 -10.93
C GLY A 51 -3.00 7.08 -11.33
N ILE A 52 -2.07 6.94 -10.38
CA ILE A 52 -0.67 6.62 -10.67
C ILE A 52 -0.57 5.19 -11.24
N ASN A 53 -0.06 5.09 -12.47
CA ASN A 53 0.20 3.82 -13.13
C ASN A 53 1.51 3.87 -13.91
N VAL A 54 2.61 3.56 -13.23
CA VAL A 54 3.96 3.54 -13.84
C VAL A 54 4.18 2.33 -14.73
N ALA A 55 3.33 1.29 -14.62
CA ALA A 55 3.36 0.10 -15.49
C ALA A 55 2.81 0.39 -16.90
N SER A 56 1.98 1.43 -17.06
CA SER A 56 1.26 1.69 -18.31
C SER A 56 2.17 1.72 -19.54
N ALA A 57 1.77 1.04 -20.62
CA ALA A 57 2.39 1.14 -21.94
C ALA A 57 2.18 2.53 -22.57
N ASN A 58 1.13 3.26 -22.16
CA ASN A 58 0.82 4.58 -22.67
C ASN A 58 1.70 5.66 -22.02
N ASN A 59 2.57 6.28 -22.79
CA ASN A 59 3.44 7.36 -22.32
C ASN A 59 2.70 8.56 -21.73
N ARG A 60 1.45 8.82 -22.17
CA ARG A 60 0.62 9.92 -21.63
C ARG A 60 0.13 9.63 -20.21
N ILE A 61 0.17 8.37 -19.77
CA ILE A 61 -0.14 7.95 -18.42
C ILE A 61 1.15 7.72 -17.64
N ARG A 62 2.08 6.91 -18.18
CA ARG A 62 3.31 6.49 -17.49
C ARG A 62 4.22 7.65 -17.10
N ILE A 63 4.46 8.61 -18.01
CA ILE A 63 5.39 9.71 -17.73
C ILE A 63 4.84 10.63 -16.63
N PRO A 64 3.58 11.13 -16.69
CA PRO A 64 2.99 11.87 -15.58
C PRO A 64 2.93 11.06 -14.27
N SER A 65 2.60 9.77 -14.33
CA SER A 65 2.59 8.87 -13.15
C SER A 65 3.94 8.84 -12.44
N ARG A 66 5.04 8.64 -13.18
CA ARG A 66 6.38 8.64 -12.60
C ARG A 66 6.74 9.99 -11.98
N LYS A 67 6.38 11.10 -12.64
CA LYS A 67 6.61 12.45 -12.10
C LYS A 67 5.85 12.66 -10.80
N LEU A 68 4.56 12.30 -10.78
CA LEU A 68 3.73 12.45 -9.60
C LEU A 68 4.21 11.53 -8.47
N LEU A 69 4.58 10.27 -8.77
CA LEU A 69 5.14 9.34 -7.78
C LEU A 69 6.40 9.91 -7.12
N SER A 70 7.32 10.51 -7.91
CA SER A 70 8.51 11.19 -7.38
C SER A 70 8.13 12.35 -6.46
N GLN A 71 7.16 13.18 -6.84
CA GLN A 71 6.68 14.29 -6.01
C GLN A 71 6.05 13.80 -4.70
N GLN A 72 5.28 12.73 -4.74
CA GLN A 72 4.66 12.12 -3.57
C GLN A 72 5.71 11.53 -2.60
N LEU A 73 6.78 10.89 -3.10
CA LEU A 73 7.89 10.39 -2.27
C LEU A 73 8.60 11.51 -1.52
N HIS A 74 8.93 12.62 -2.19
CA HIS A 74 9.55 13.77 -1.53
C HIS A 74 8.61 14.44 -0.53
N ALA A 75 7.32 14.51 -0.84
CA ALA A 75 6.33 15.07 0.06
C ALA A 75 6.11 14.17 1.30
N ALA A 76 6.11 12.85 1.12
CA ALA A 76 6.06 11.88 2.22
C ALA A 76 7.28 12.03 3.15
N ALA A 77 8.47 12.19 2.59
CA ALA A 77 9.68 12.46 3.37
C ALA A 77 9.59 13.78 4.15
N ALA A 78 9.05 14.83 3.54
CA ALA A 78 8.89 16.14 4.19
C ALA A 78 8.00 16.09 5.44
N VAL A 79 6.96 15.25 5.45
CA VAL A 79 6.09 15.04 6.61
C VAL A 79 6.61 13.97 7.58
N GLY A 80 7.72 13.31 7.27
CA GLY A 80 8.31 12.27 8.10
C GLY A 80 7.58 10.93 8.03
N ALA A 81 6.96 10.63 6.89
CA ALA A 81 6.27 9.36 6.70
C ALA A 81 7.24 8.16 6.74
N LYS A 82 6.75 7.02 7.23
CA LYS A 82 7.47 5.75 7.28
C LYS A 82 7.52 5.05 5.93
N GLY A 83 6.64 5.42 5.00
CA GLY A 83 6.59 4.91 3.63
C GLY A 83 5.54 5.61 2.80
N LEU A 84 5.65 5.45 1.48
CA LEU A 84 4.65 5.82 0.49
C LEU A 84 4.07 4.54 -0.13
N ILE A 85 2.76 4.36 -0.02
CA ILE A 85 2.05 3.23 -0.62
C ILE A 85 1.63 3.61 -2.04
N VAL A 86 1.76 2.66 -2.97
CA VAL A 86 1.28 2.79 -4.34
C VAL A 86 0.79 1.45 -4.89
N HIS A 87 -0.32 1.43 -5.57
CA HIS A 87 -0.81 0.24 -6.26
C HIS A 87 0.17 -0.24 -7.33
N GLY A 88 0.24 -1.56 -7.56
CA GLY A 88 1.11 -2.15 -8.57
C GLY A 88 0.85 -1.67 -10.01
N GLY A 89 -0.32 -1.07 -10.27
CA GLY A 89 -0.70 -0.62 -11.61
C GLY A 89 -0.93 -1.78 -12.59
N HIS A 90 -1.16 -1.45 -13.85
CA HIS A 90 -1.52 -2.43 -14.87
C HIS A 90 -1.13 -1.98 -16.28
N VAL A 91 -1.08 -2.92 -17.21
CA VAL A 91 -1.11 -2.66 -18.65
C VAL A 91 -2.51 -2.94 -19.20
N THR A 92 -2.91 -2.20 -20.23
CA THR A 92 -4.23 -2.39 -20.85
C THR A 92 -4.24 -3.65 -21.72
N GLY A 93 -5.42 -4.27 -21.89
CA GLY A 93 -5.61 -5.48 -22.67
C GLY A 93 -4.95 -5.44 -24.06
N GLY A 94 -4.43 -6.57 -24.51
CA GLY A 94 -3.68 -6.69 -25.76
C GLY A 94 -2.19 -6.32 -25.68
N ILE A 95 -1.73 -5.77 -24.57
CA ILE A 95 -0.30 -5.49 -24.31
C ILE A 95 0.27 -6.61 -23.44
N ASP A 96 1.47 -7.06 -23.74
CA ASP A 96 2.18 -8.05 -22.91
C ASP A 96 2.47 -7.48 -21.52
N ALA A 97 2.13 -8.22 -20.48
CA ALA A 97 2.39 -7.87 -19.10
C ALA A 97 3.90 -7.60 -18.84
N ALA A 98 4.79 -8.22 -19.60
CA ALA A 98 6.24 -8.00 -19.52
C ALA A 98 6.63 -6.54 -19.74
N GLU A 99 5.86 -5.78 -20.53
CA GLU A 99 6.10 -4.35 -20.71
C GLU A 99 5.86 -3.58 -19.39
N GLY A 100 4.83 -3.94 -18.63
CA GLY A 100 4.53 -3.30 -17.35
C GLY A 100 5.63 -3.49 -16.32
N TYR A 101 6.18 -4.71 -16.19
CA TYR A 101 7.32 -4.99 -15.32
C TYR A 101 8.56 -4.21 -15.74
N THR A 102 8.87 -4.20 -17.04
CA THR A 102 9.96 -3.38 -17.59
C THR A 102 9.77 -1.89 -17.30
N ASN A 103 8.55 -1.39 -17.37
CA ASN A 103 8.23 0.01 -17.05
C ASN A 103 8.41 0.32 -15.56
N TRP A 104 8.06 -0.61 -14.67
CA TRP A 104 8.34 -0.51 -13.24
C TRP A 104 9.84 -0.36 -12.99
N ARG A 105 10.68 -1.26 -13.55
CA ARG A 105 12.14 -1.17 -13.41
C ARG A 105 12.67 0.20 -13.84
N LYS A 106 12.26 0.66 -15.03
CA LYS A 106 12.62 2.00 -15.55
C LYS A 106 12.14 3.14 -14.66
N ALA A 107 11.02 2.98 -13.97
CA ALA A 107 10.53 3.99 -13.04
C ALA A 107 11.42 4.03 -11.80
N ILE A 108 11.69 2.89 -11.15
CA ILE A 108 12.51 2.76 -9.95
C ILE A 108 13.94 3.31 -10.19
N GLU A 109 14.55 2.99 -11.34
CA GLU A 109 15.89 3.47 -11.71
C GLU A 109 15.99 5.01 -11.88
N ARG A 110 14.86 5.69 -12.03
CA ARG A 110 14.80 7.13 -12.38
C ARG A 110 14.21 8.02 -11.30
N ILE A 111 13.71 7.43 -10.21
CA ILE A 111 13.13 8.19 -9.10
C ILE A 111 14.00 8.03 -7.85
N GLU A 112 14.17 9.13 -7.13
CA GLU A 112 14.71 9.10 -5.78
C GLU A 112 13.63 8.62 -4.82
N ARG A 113 14.02 7.78 -3.88
CA ARG A 113 13.13 7.23 -2.85
C ARG A 113 13.67 7.62 -1.47
N PRO A 114 13.39 8.85 -1.00
CA PRO A 114 13.86 9.33 0.30
C PRO A 114 13.12 8.68 1.48
N VAL A 115 12.04 7.95 1.21
CA VAL A 115 11.32 7.05 2.13
C VAL A 115 11.05 5.73 1.41
N PRO A 116 10.77 4.63 2.14
CA PRO A 116 10.37 3.37 1.53
C PRO A 116 9.20 3.54 0.57
N LEU A 117 9.31 2.94 -0.62
CA LEU A 117 8.22 2.80 -1.57
C LEU A 117 7.55 1.46 -1.35
N LEU A 118 6.32 1.45 -0.84
CA LEU A 118 5.57 0.24 -0.56
C LEU A 118 4.63 -0.04 -1.73
N ILE A 119 4.87 -1.14 -2.44
CA ILE A 119 3.96 -1.57 -3.50
C ILE A 119 2.85 -2.38 -2.87
N GLU A 120 1.61 -2.07 -3.23
CA GLU A 120 0.42 -2.73 -2.73
C GLU A 120 -0.13 -3.72 -3.75
N ASN A 121 -0.58 -4.89 -3.27
CA ASN A 121 -1.35 -5.83 -4.09
C ASN A 121 -2.71 -5.23 -4.47
N THR A 122 -3.29 -5.71 -5.56
CA THR A 122 -4.55 -5.20 -6.11
C THR A 122 -5.59 -6.30 -6.28
N ALA A 123 -6.87 -5.96 -6.09
CA ALA A 123 -7.99 -6.90 -6.13
C ALA A 123 -8.24 -7.47 -7.53
N GLY A 124 -8.21 -6.62 -8.55
CA GLY A 124 -8.63 -6.96 -9.90
C GLY A 124 -7.76 -6.35 -10.99
N GLY A 125 -8.24 -6.48 -12.22
CA GLY A 125 -7.57 -6.00 -13.43
C GLY A 125 -6.76 -7.11 -14.12
N ASP A 126 -7.06 -7.30 -15.41
CA ASP A 126 -6.22 -8.14 -16.25
C ASP A 126 -4.87 -7.45 -16.43
N HIS A 127 -3.78 -8.21 -16.36
CA HIS A 127 -2.42 -7.68 -16.46
C HIS A 127 -2.06 -6.61 -15.38
N ALA A 128 -2.65 -6.72 -14.20
CA ALA A 128 -2.21 -5.95 -13.04
C ALA A 128 -0.91 -6.53 -12.49
N MET A 129 0.05 -5.64 -12.17
CA MET A 129 1.42 -6.05 -11.86
C MET A 129 1.58 -6.71 -10.49
N ALA A 130 0.64 -6.46 -9.57
CA ALA A 130 0.68 -6.99 -8.21
C ALA A 130 -0.64 -7.72 -7.82
N ARG A 131 -1.45 -8.16 -8.80
CA ARG A 131 -2.60 -9.00 -8.56
C ARG A 131 -2.17 -10.46 -8.42
N GLY A 132 -2.38 -11.02 -7.26
CA GLY A 132 -2.00 -12.40 -6.96
C GLY A 132 -0.48 -12.63 -6.90
N LEU A 133 -0.09 -13.73 -6.25
CA LEU A 133 1.30 -14.04 -5.95
C LEU A 133 2.16 -14.23 -7.20
N GLY A 134 1.61 -14.82 -8.27
CA GLY A 134 2.37 -15.04 -9.50
C GLY A 134 2.75 -13.75 -10.24
N ALA A 135 1.90 -12.71 -10.20
CA ALA A 135 2.23 -11.40 -10.74
C ALA A 135 3.21 -10.65 -9.82
N LEU A 136 3.00 -10.75 -8.51
CA LEU A 136 3.89 -10.20 -7.49
C LEU A 136 5.31 -10.77 -7.61
N GLN A 137 5.47 -12.09 -7.79
CA GLN A 137 6.78 -12.73 -8.00
C GLN A 137 7.50 -12.10 -9.18
N ARG A 138 6.82 -11.99 -10.34
CA ARG A 138 7.43 -11.40 -11.55
C ARG A 138 7.81 -9.94 -11.37
N LEU A 139 7.02 -9.20 -10.61
CA LEU A 139 7.37 -7.82 -10.27
C LEU A 139 8.64 -7.78 -9.43
N TRP A 140 8.72 -8.58 -8.38
CA TRP A 140 9.89 -8.64 -7.49
C TRP A 140 11.14 -9.16 -8.17
N ASP A 141 11.03 -10.17 -9.03
CA ASP A 141 12.14 -10.64 -9.87
C ASP A 141 12.70 -9.53 -10.78
N THR A 142 11.85 -8.54 -11.10
CA THR A 142 12.25 -7.43 -11.99
C THR A 142 12.85 -6.24 -11.24
N ILE A 143 12.40 -5.95 -10.01
CA ILE A 143 12.76 -4.72 -9.30
C ILE A 143 13.45 -4.94 -7.95
N GLY A 144 13.42 -6.16 -7.39
CA GLY A 144 13.89 -6.43 -6.03
C GLY A 144 15.37 -6.13 -5.84
N ASP A 145 16.19 -6.34 -6.86
CA ASP A 145 17.61 -5.99 -6.88
C ASP A 145 17.92 -4.47 -6.81
N LEU A 146 16.89 -3.64 -7.05
CA LEU A 146 17.00 -2.18 -6.97
C LEU A 146 16.65 -1.62 -5.57
N SER A 147 16.27 -2.48 -4.63
CA SER A 147 16.00 -2.07 -3.25
C SER A 147 17.31 -1.86 -2.50
N ALA A 148 17.50 -0.67 -1.94
CA ALA A 148 18.58 -0.43 -0.98
C ALA A 148 18.11 -0.79 0.43
N ASP A 149 19.00 -1.30 1.25
CA ASP A 149 18.74 -1.55 2.67
C ASP A 149 19.97 -1.11 3.48
N ASP A 150 20.10 0.18 3.67
CA ASP A 150 21.16 0.81 4.47
C ASP A 150 20.71 1.20 5.89
N GLY A 151 19.50 0.74 6.29
CA GLY A 151 18.89 1.05 7.57
C GLY A 151 18.23 2.44 7.67
N THR A 152 18.35 3.28 6.64
CA THR A 152 17.71 4.61 6.61
C THR A 152 16.29 4.59 6.06
N GLY A 153 15.95 3.54 5.31
CA GLY A 153 14.72 3.42 4.53
C GLY A 153 14.81 4.10 3.15
N ALA A 154 15.83 4.95 2.93
CA ALA A 154 16.04 5.55 1.61
C ALA A 154 16.41 4.48 0.58
N GLY A 155 15.85 4.60 -0.62
CA GLY A 155 16.08 3.62 -1.68
C GLY A 155 15.37 2.29 -1.50
N GLN A 156 14.66 2.06 -0.38
CA GLN A 156 14.01 0.80 -0.07
C GLN A 156 12.74 0.59 -0.92
N ILE A 157 12.52 -0.66 -1.34
CA ILE A 157 11.27 -1.13 -1.92
C ILE A 157 10.68 -2.13 -0.93
N GLY A 158 9.46 -1.87 -0.48
CA GLY A 158 8.73 -2.69 0.46
C GLY A 158 7.37 -3.09 -0.08
N PHE A 159 6.60 -3.74 0.77
CA PHE A 159 5.29 -4.27 0.40
C PHE A 159 4.21 -3.89 1.41
N CYS A 160 3.07 -3.46 0.90
CA CYS A 160 1.83 -3.30 1.64
C CYS A 160 0.89 -4.44 1.27
N LEU A 161 0.51 -5.26 2.26
CA LEU A 161 -0.45 -6.35 2.06
C LEU A 161 -1.87 -5.88 2.39
N ASP A 162 -2.70 -5.73 1.36
CA ASP A 162 -4.15 -5.55 1.55
C ASP A 162 -4.86 -6.90 1.54
N THR A 163 -5.57 -7.19 2.63
CA THR A 163 -6.28 -8.45 2.85
C THR A 163 -7.52 -8.60 1.99
N CYS A 164 -8.28 -7.50 1.76
CA CYS A 164 -9.41 -7.49 0.85
C CYS A 164 -8.96 -7.74 -0.59
N HIS A 165 -7.87 -7.07 -1.01
CA HIS A 165 -7.33 -7.25 -2.35
C HIS A 165 -6.81 -8.67 -2.58
N ALA A 166 -6.11 -9.26 -1.61
CA ALA A 166 -5.66 -10.65 -1.69
C ALA A 166 -6.84 -11.60 -1.86
N PHE A 167 -7.84 -11.51 -0.99
CA PHE A 167 -9.06 -12.31 -1.05
C PHE A 167 -9.82 -12.13 -2.37
N ALA A 168 -10.02 -10.88 -2.80
CA ALA A 168 -10.71 -10.57 -4.04
C ALA A 168 -9.94 -11.00 -5.29
N SER A 169 -8.61 -11.06 -5.23
CA SER A 169 -7.78 -11.58 -6.33
C SER A 169 -7.79 -13.11 -6.45
N GLY A 170 -8.30 -13.81 -5.43
CA GLY A 170 -8.38 -15.26 -5.37
C GLY A 170 -7.22 -15.92 -4.61
N GLU A 171 -6.51 -15.16 -3.78
CA GLU A 171 -5.48 -15.70 -2.89
C GLU A 171 -6.10 -16.10 -1.55
N ASP A 172 -5.84 -17.33 -1.13
CA ASP A 172 -6.20 -17.80 0.20
C ASP A 172 -5.41 -17.01 1.26
N LEU A 173 -6.08 -16.54 2.30
CA LEU A 173 -5.42 -15.80 3.38
C LEU A 173 -4.65 -16.71 4.35
N ASP A 174 -4.95 -18.01 4.37
CA ASP A 174 -4.20 -18.97 5.16
C ASP A 174 -2.74 -19.08 4.65
N GLY A 175 -1.78 -18.71 5.49
CA GLY A 175 -0.36 -18.70 5.14
C GLY A 175 0.04 -17.64 4.10
N ILE A 176 -0.81 -16.66 3.79
CA ILE A 176 -0.51 -15.59 2.80
C ILE A 176 0.75 -14.81 3.17
N VAL A 177 0.95 -14.56 4.46
CA VAL A 177 2.10 -13.79 4.97
C VAL A 177 3.41 -14.47 4.62
N ASP A 178 3.53 -15.77 4.85
CA ASP A 178 4.74 -16.54 4.54
C ASP A 178 4.97 -16.58 3.02
N ARG A 179 3.91 -16.79 2.23
CA ARG A 179 3.99 -16.79 0.76
C ARG A 179 4.41 -15.42 0.22
N VAL A 180 3.89 -14.34 0.77
CA VAL A 180 4.31 -12.98 0.39
C VAL A 180 5.74 -12.71 0.81
N LYS A 181 6.12 -13.03 2.06
CA LYS A 181 7.49 -12.83 2.56
C LYS A 181 8.52 -13.67 1.77
N ALA A 182 8.14 -14.85 1.28
CA ALA A 182 9.02 -15.65 0.41
C ALA A 182 9.33 -14.93 -0.92
N ILE A 183 8.45 -14.07 -1.41
CA ILE A 183 8.62 -13.28 -2.63
C ILE A 183 9.32 -11.95 -2.34
N THR A 184 8.79 -11.19 -1.38
CA THR A 184 9.18 -9.79 -1.13
C THR A 184 10.27 -9.62 -0.09
N GLY A 185 10.55 -10.69 0.68
CA GLY A 185 11.43 -10.67 1.84
C GLY A 185 10.82 -10.01 3.08
N ARG A 186 9.74 -9.23 2.94
CA ARG A 186 9.15 -8.42 4.00
C ARG A 186 7.71 -8.02 3.73
N ILE A 187 7.00 -7.64 4.78
CA ILE A 187 5.75 -6.86 4.74
C ILE A 187 5.98 -5.66 5.66
N ASP A 188 5.73 -4.45 5.16
CA ASP A 188 6.00 -3.19 5.88
C ASP A 188 4.74 -2.58 6.45
N LEU A 189 3.60 -2.90 5.85
CA LEU A 189 2.28 -2.44 6.27
C LEU A 189 1.22 -3.49 5.89
N VAL A 190 0.19 -3.59 6.70
CA VAL A 190 -1.02 -4.36 6.38
C VAL A 190 -2.19 -3.39 6.25
N HIS A 191 -2.88 -3.40 5.12
CA HIS A 191 -4.23 -2.88 5.02
C HIS A 191 -5.18 -4.00 5.46
N CYS A 192 -5.65 -3.90 6.71
CA CYS A 192 -6.53 -4.88 7.30
C CYS A 192 -7.99 -4.53 6.97
N ASN A 193 -8.41 -4.94 5.80
CA ASN A 193 -9.72 -4.67 5.24
C ASN A 193 -10.48 -5.97 5.02
N ASN A 194 -11.77 -6.01 5.44
CA ASN A 194 -12.66 -7.09 5.03
C ASN A 194 -13.28 -6.78 3.66
N SER A 195 -13.90 -7.75 3.02
CA SER A 195 -14.51 -7.64 1.70
C SER A 195 -16.04 -7.66 1.76
N ARG A 196 -16.70 -6.85 0.92
CA ARG A 196 -18.16 -6.96 0.68
C ARG A 196 -18.51 -8.08 -0.29
N ASP A 197 -17.54 -8.51 -1.08
CA ASP A 197 -17.75 -9.44 -2.18
C ASP A 197 -17.16 -10.81 -1.83
N GLU A 198 -17.58 -11.79 -2.60
CA GLU A 198 -17.10 -13.17 -2.51
C GLU A 198 -15.64 -13.32 -2.90
N PHE A 199 -15.06 -14.43 -2.48
CA PHE A 199 -13.71 -14.85 -2.87
C PHE A 199 -13.51 -14.83 -4.40
N ALA A 200 -12.34 -14.36 -4.84
CA ALA A 200 -11.98 -14.26 -6.25
C ALA A 200 -12.89 -13.37 -7.11
N SER A 201 -13.64 -12.45 -6.50
CA SER A 201 -14.56 -11.54 -7.20
C SER A 201 -13.86 -10.53 -8.12
N GLY A 202 -12.59 -10.23 -7.88
CA GLY A 202 -11.84 -9.19 -8.57
C GLY A 202 -12.30 -7.76 -8.22
N ARG A 203 -13.11 -7.59 -7.17
CA ARG A 203 -13.70 -6.31 -6.80
C ARG A 203 -13.05 -5.75 -5.54
N ASP A 204 -12.62 -4.51 -5.64
CA ASP A 204 -12.10 -3.73 -4.54
C ASP A 204 -13.27 -2.98 -3.86
N ARG A 205 -13.85 -3.61 -2.82
CA ARG A 205 -14.92 -3.02 -2.01
C ARG A 205 -14.78 -3.43 -0.56
N HIS A 206 -14.20 -2.55 0.24
CA HIS A 206 -13.95 -2.79 1.65
C HIS A 206 -15.23 -2.85 2.48
N ALA A 207 -15.24 -3.74 3.47
CA ALA A 207 -16.23 -3.84 4.53
C ALA A 207 -15.54 -3.71 5.90
N PRO A 208 -16.26 -3.28 6.95
CA PRO A 208 -15.76 -3.37 8.32
C PRO A 208 -15.37 -4.81 8.68
N ILE A 209 -14.40 -4.98 9.58
CA ILE A 209 -13.83 -6.29 9.94
C ILE A 209 -14.91 -7.30 10.31
N GLU A 210 -15.88 -6.91 11.15
CA GLU A 210 -16.90 -7.83 11.65
C GLU A 210 -18.08 -8.08 10.70
N SER A 211 -18.19 -7.37 9.57
CA SER A 211 -19.38 -7.40 8.71
C SER A 211 -19.12 -7.77 7.26
N GLY A 212 -17.88 -8.13 6.92
CA GLY A 212 -17.53 -8.58 5.56
C GLY A 212 -17.67 -10.10 5.37
N THR A 213 -17.24 -10.57 4.21
CA THR A 213 -17.29 -11.99 3.80
C THR A 213 -16.08 -12.79 4.26
N ILE A 214 -14.98 -12.14 4.63
CA ILE A 214 -13.79 -12.79 5.19
C ILE A 214 -14.03 -13.03 6.68
N ASP A 215 -13.68 -14.22 7.17
CA ASP A 215 -13.71 -14.50 8.61
C ASP A 215 -12.77 -13.53 9.35
N PRO A 216 -13.26 -12.75 10.34
CA PRO A 216 -12.43 -11.85 11.12
C PRO A 216 -11.22 -12.53 11.80
N ALA A 217 -11.32 -13.82 12.12
CA ALA A 217 -10.21 -14.58 12.69
C ALA A 217 -9.04 -14.69 11.68
N GLN A 218 -9.31 -14.90 10.41
CA GLN A 218 -8.27 -14.94 9.37
C GLN A 218 -7.57 -13.57 9.21
N LEU A 219 -8.33 -12.47 9.28
CA LEU A 219 -7.74 -11.12 9.23
C LEU A 219 -6.80 -10.88 10.41
N LEU A 220 -7.21 -11.31 11.61
CA LEU A 220 -6.41 -11.21 12.82
C LEU A 220 -5.12 -12.03 12.71
N ASP A 221 -5.20 -13.24 12.16
CA ASP A 221 -4.03 -14.11 11.97
C ASP A 221 -3.04 -13.51 10.94
N VAL A 222 -3.54 -12.88 9.88
CA VAL A 222 -2.69 -12.15 8.93
C VAL A 222 -1.94 -11.01 9.63
N VAL A 223 -2.63 -10.18 10.42
CA VAL A 223 -2.00 -9.06 11.14
C VAL A 223 -0.94 -9.56 12.12
N ARG A 224 -1.25 -10.62 12.89
CA ARG A 224 -0.29 -11.24 13.83
C ARG A 224 0.94 -11.79 13.12
N ALA A 225 0.74 -12.56 12.06
CA ALA A 225 1.82 -13.19 11.31
C ALA A 225 2.70 -12.17 10.57
N ALA A 226 2.10 -11.09 10.08
CA ALA A 226 2.83 -10.03 9.39
C ALA A 226 3.85 -9.37 10.32
N GLY A 227 3.46 -9.10 11.58
CA GLY A 227 4.29 -8.39 12.55
C GLY A 227 4.62 -6.97 12.11
N ALA A 228 3.78 -6.39 11.25
CA ALA A 228 3.89 -5.05 10.70
C ALA A 228 2.73 -4.18 11.21
N PRO A 229 2.86 -2.84 11.15
CA PRO A 229 1.74 -1.95 11.42
C PRO A 229 0.52 -2.30 10.57
N ALA A 230 -0.69 -2.08 11.12
CA ALA A 230 -1.93 -2.32 10.40
C ALA A 230 -2.79 -1.05 10.32
N VAL A 231 -3.41 -0.81 9.18
CA VAL A 231 -4.32 0.28 8.90
C VAL A 231 -5.64 -0.28 8.38
N SER A 232 -6.77 0.29 8.81
CA SER A 232 -8.09 -0.01 8.27
C SER A 232 -8.55 1.12 7.34
N GLU A 233 -8.98 0.78 6.14
CA GLU A 233 -9.52 1.69 5.13
C GLU A 233 -11.02 1.46 4.88
N THR A 234 -11.67 0.85 5.85
CA THR A 234 -13.08 0.48 5.80
C THR A 234 -13.99 1.70 6.05
N PRO A 235 -15.31 1.54 5.84
CA PRO A 235 -16.27 2.61 6.16
C PRO A 235 -16.32 3.00 7.65
N ASP A 236 -15.88 2.12 8.56
CA ASP A 236 -15.83 2.39 10.01
C ASP A 236 -14.47 2.01 10.62
N PRO A 237 -13.40 2.75 10.29
CA PRO A 237 -12.07 2.43 10.79
C PRO A 237 -11.93 2.59 12.31
N ALA A 238 -12.81 3.35 12.95
CA ALA A 238 -12.77 3.52 14.40
C ALA A 238 -13.24 2.25 15.14
N ALA A 239 -14.31 1.62 14.66
CA ALA A 239 -14.77 0.33 15.16
C ALA A 239 -13.72 -0.75 14.92
N ASP A 240 -13.15 -0.81 13.72
CA ASP A 240 -12.14 -1.79 13.34
C ASP A 240 -10.86 -1.68 14.20
N ILE A 241 -10.36 -0.47 14.47
CA ILE A 241 -9.20 -0.27 15.35
C ILE A 241 -9.53 -0.74 16.77
N THR A 242 -10.73 -0.45 17.26
CA THR A 242 -11.17 -0.91 18.60
C THR A 242 -11.21 -2.43 18.66
N TRP A 243 -11.75 -3.06 17.63
CA TRP A 243 -11.82 -4.51 17.50
C TRP A 243 -10.42 -5.14 17.44
N LEU A 244 -9.54 -4.64 16.56
CA LEU A 244 -8.17 -5.11 16.42
C LEU A 244 -7.41 -5.03 17.76
N ARG A 245 -7.47 -3.91 18.46
CA ARG A 245 -6.80 -3.73 19.76
C ARG A 245 -7.30 -4.72 20.80
N ALA A 246 -8.61 -4.98 20.84
CA ALA A 246 -9.20 -5.92 21.78
C ALA A 246 -8.73 -7.37 21.53
N HIS A 247 -8.47 -7.75 20.28
CA HIS A 247 -8.13 -9.12 19.90
C HIS A 247 -6.62 -9.34 19.73
N LEU A 248 -5.83 -8.31 19.40
CA LEU A 248 -4.36 -8.43 19.35
C LEU A 248 -3.72 -8.49 20.73
N GLY A 249 -4.44 -8.07 21.77
CA GLY A 249 -3.91 -7.86 23.11
C GLY A 249 -3.28 -6.48 23.24
N ALA A 250 -3.48 -5.84 24.38
CA ALA A 250 -2.69 -4.68 24.74
C ALA A 250 -1.25 -5.15 24.93
N GLY A 251 -0.37 -4.82 23.98
CA GLY A 251 1.08 -5.02 24.10
C GLY A 251 1.67 -4.07 25.14
#